data_2b04e68fcc77bcae3dcff4b26b88f32a
#
_entry.id   2b04e68fcc77bcae3dcff4b26b88f32a
#
_cell.length_a   1.000
_cell.length_b   1.000
_cell.length_c   1.000
_cell.angle_alpha   90.00
_cell.angle_beta   90.00
_cell.angle_gamma   90.00
#
_symmetry.space_group_name_H-M   'P 1'
#
loop_
_entity.id
_entity.type
_entity.pdbx_description
1 polymer ?
#
loop_
_entity_poly.entity_id
_entity_poly.type
_entity_poly.pdbx_seq_one_letter_code
_entity_poly.pdbx_strand_id
1 'polypeptide(L)'
;VYGTIDRLSPEAPVPVFVPKHEENRRGMAGNVEENLKTLGCDVTLLTLEGGTKTRFIDERSNQHVMRLDQDASGGPIKLVDRIPLIYDAVVISDYNKGCISYELVEQILQQFNGPVFIDTKKTDLARFEGAFVKINSLEHSLAKTLPSQTIITLGKYGTRYNHETYPAPVVEVADVCGAGDTFLAALVYRYLQTNSIPEAIVFANRAAAITVKHIGVYAPQLKEIDEA
;
A
#
# COMPACT_ATOMS: atom_id res chain seq x y z
N VAL A 1 -4.18 -6.77 -18.11
CA VAL A 1 -4.49 -7.31 -19.42
C VAL A 1 -3.56 -8.48 -19.69
N TYR A 2 -4.13 -9.64 -19.92
CA TYR A 2 -3.43 -10.88 -20.27
C TYR A 2 -3.55 -11.14 -21.76
N GLY A 3 -2.48 -11.64 -22.37
CA GLY A 3 -2.44 -11.88 -23.81
C GLY A 3 -1.21 -12.64 -24.26
N THR A 4 -0.92 -12.62 -25.54
CA THR A 4 0.25 -13.31 -26.13
C THR A 4 1.06 -12.39 -27.02
N ILE A 5 2.37 -12.70 -27.11
CA ILE A 5 3.30 -12.06 -28.02
C ILE A 5 3.86 -13.15 -28.94
N ASP A 6 3.43 -13.16 -30.19
CA ASP A 6 3.81 -14.19 -31.19
C ASP A 6 4.74 -13.67 -32.26
N ARG A 7 4.84 -12.35 -32.43
CA ARG A 7 5.62 -11.74 -33.52
C ARG A 7 6.06 -10.32 -33.18
N LEU A 8 7.04 -9.85 -33.91
CA LEU A 8 7.38 -8.43 -33.99
C LEU A 8 6.50 -7.71 -35.01
N SER A 9 6.32 -6.41 -34.83
CA SER A 9 5.64 -5.57 -35.81
C SER A 9 6.49 -5.42 -37.07
N PRO A 10 5.89 -5.47 -38.28
CA PRO A 10 6.59 -5.14 -39.50
C PRO A 10 6.90 -3.62 -39.63
N GLU A 11 6.23 -2.78 -38.86
CA GLU A 11 6.36 -1.32 -38.93
C GLU A 11 7.47 -0.78 -38.02
N ALA A 12 7.83 -1.51 -36.97
CA ALA A 12 8.85 -1.13 -36.01
C ALA A 12 9.34 -2.37 -35.24
N PRO A 13 10.56 -2.37 -34.67
CA PRO A 13 11.10 -3.52 -33.91
C PRO A 13 10.48 -3.60 -32.50
N VAL A 14 9.17 -3.67 -32.43
CA VAL A 14 8.40 -3.79 -31.18
C VAL A 14 7.55 -5.06 -31.18
N PRO A 15 7.32 -5.69 -30.02
CA PRO A 15 6.45 -6.85 -29.92
C PRO A 15 4.99 -6.46 -30.19
N VAL A 16 4.25 -7.35 -30.87
CA VAL A 16 2.80 -7.22 -31.03
C VAL A 16 2.13 -8.01 -29.92
N PHE A 17 1.50 -7.29 -28.99
CA PHE A 17 0.69 -7.89 -27.92
C PHE A 17 -0.75 -8.09 -28.39
N VAL A 18 -1.23 -9.31 -28.28
CA VAL A 18 -2.61 -9.67 -28.62
C VAL A 18 -3.36 -9.93 -27.32
N PRO A 19 -4.26 -9.03 -26.89
CA PRO A 19 -5.00 -9.18 -25.64
C PRO A 19 -6.01 -10.32 -25.75
N LYS A 20 -6.23 -11.05 -24.64
CA LYS A 20 -7.21 -12.13 -24.53
C LYS A 20 -8.27 -11.84 -23.49
N HIS A 21 -7.86 -11.44 -22.28
CA HIS A 21 -8.78 -11.06 -21.21
C HIS A 21 -8.20 -9.96 -20.33
N GLU A 22 -9.06 -9.35 -19.53
CA GLU A 22 -8.70 -8.30 -18.59
C GLU A 22 -9.20 -8.65 -17.19
N GLU A 23 -8.38 -8.31 -16.21
CA GLU A 23 -8.75 -8.33 -14.80
C GLU A 23 -8.60 -6.93 -14.24
N ASN A 24 -9.63 -6.46 -13.54
CA ASN A 24 -9.59 -5.19 -12.84
C ASN A 24 -9.46 -5.43 -11.33
N ARG A 25 -8.45 -4.83 -10.72
CA ARG A 25 -8.24 -4.89 -9.28
C ARG A 25 -8.06 -3.49 -8.72
N ARG A 26 -8.55 -3.25 -7.52
CA ARG A 26 -8.32 -1.98 -6.84
C ARG A 26 -6.85 -1.88 -6.46
N GLY A 27 -6.25 -0.72 -6.71
CA GLY A 27 -4.87 -0.40 -6.34
C GLY A 27 -4.80 0.74 -5.34
N MET A 28 -3.61 1.04 -4.82
CA MET A 28 -3.36 2.16 -3.93
C MET A 28 -4.28 2.12 -2.69
N ALA A 29 -4.93 3.23 -2.31
CA ALA A 29 -5.87 3.27 -1.18
C ALA A 29 -7.01 2.25 -1.29
N GLY A 30 -7.47 1.94 -2.51
CA GLY A 30 -8.46 0.88 -2.73
C GLY A 30 -7.95 -0.53 -2.44
N ASN A 31 -6.64 -0.79 -2.58
CA ASN A 31 -6.04 -2.05 -2.15
C ASN A 31 -5.89 -2.13 -0.62
N VAL A 32 -5.61 -1.01 0.04
CA VAL A 32 -5.63 -0.93 1.52
C VAL A 32 -7.03 -1.19 2.04
N GLU A 33 -8.07 -0.58 1.43
CA GLU A 33 -9.47 -0.83 1.76
C GLU A 33 -9.83 -2.33 1.64
N GLU A 34 -9.47 -2.96 0.53
CA GLU A 34 -9.75 -4.38 0.28
C GLU A 34 -9.09 -5.28 1.33
N ASN A 35 -7.83 -5.01 1.67
CA ASN A 35 -7.11 -5.74 2.72
C ASN A 35 -7.78 -5.56 4.09
N LEU A 36 -8.17 -4.33 4.48
CA LEU A 36 -8.86 -4.09 5.74
C LEU A 36 -10.21 -4.81 5.79
N LYS A 37 -11.01 -4.77 4.70
CA LYS A 37 -12.29 -5.48 4.61
C LYS A 37 -12.12 -7.00 4.71
N THR A 38 -11.09 -7.55 4.07
CA THR A 38 -10.77 -8.98 4.13
C THR A 38 -10.40 -9.42 5.55
N LEU A 39 -9.81 -8.52 6.36
CA LEU A 39 -9.54 -8.73 7.78
C LEU A 39 -10.77 -8.50 8.68
N GLY A 40 -11.93 -8.11 8.12
CA GLY A 40 -13.19 -7.92 8.85
C GLY A 40 -13.41 -6.50 9.37
N CYS A 41 -12.65 -5.50 8.91
CA CYS A 41 -12.89 -4.10 9.26
C CYS A 41 -14.06 -3.51 8.47
N ASP A 42 -14.82 -2.61 9.12
CA ASP A 42 -15.73 -1.69 8.43
C ASP A 42 -14.94 -0.48 7.96
N VAL A 43 -15.01 -0.16 6.66
CA VAL A 43 -14.14 0.85 6.04
C VAL A 43 -14.93 1.84 5.22
N THR A 44 -14.75 3.13 5.51
CA THR A 44 -15.20 4.23 4.66
C THR A 44 -14.01 4.78 3.87
N LEU A 45 -13.99 4.58 2.55
CA LEU A 45 -12.94 5.07 1.69
C LEU A 45 -13.26 6.46 1.15
N LEU A 46 -12.36 7.42 1.39
CA LEU A 46 -12.32 8.72 0.73
C LEU A 46 -11.20 8.71 -0.30
N THR A 47 -11.53 8.76 -1.56
CA THR A 47 -10.56 8.81 -2.66
C THR A 47 -11.08 9.67 -3.79
N LEU A 48 -10.17 10.20 -4.60
CA LEU A 48 -10.54 10.78 -5.89
C LEU A 48 -10.60 9.67 -6.93
N GLU A 49 -11.35 9.88 -7.99
CA GLU A 49 -11.30 8.99 -9.15
C GLU A 49 -9.86 8.91 -9.65
N GLY A 50 -9.30 7.72 -9.54
CA GLY A 50 -7.87 7.48 -9.64
C GLY A 50 -7.41 7.16 -11.04
N GLY A 51 -6.12 7.31 -11.26
CA GLY A 51 -5.44 6.81 -12.44
C GLY A 51 -5.47 5.28 -12.54
N THR A 52 -5.29 4.79 -13.74
CA THR A 52 -5.22 3.36 -14.02
C THR A 52 -3.78 2.95 -14.31
N LYS A 53 -3.35 1.83 -13.75
CA LYS A 53 -2.07 1.19 -14.06
C LYS A 53 -2.34 -0.14 -14.76
N THR A 54 -2.30 -0.11 -16.09
CA THR A 54 -2.51 -1.31 -16.90
C THR A 54 -1.20 -2.06 -17.06
N ARG A 55 -1.18 -3.32 -16.60
CA ARG A 55 -0.06 -4.25 -16.82
C ARG A 55 -0.41 -5.21 -17.94
N PHE A 56 0.47 -5.33 -18.90
CA PHE A 56 0.36 -6.29 -19.99
C PHE A 56 1.22 -7.50 -19.64
N ILE A 57 0.58 -8.67 -19.52
CA ILE A 57 1.23 -9.91 -19.08
C ILE A 57 1.13 -10.94 -20.20
N ASP A 58 2.26 -11.47 -20.62
CA ASP A 58 2.28 -12.60 -21.54
C ASP A 58 1.91 -13.87 -20.78
N GLU A 59 0.79 -14.52 -21.16
CA GLU A 59 0.24 -15.67 -20.46
C GLU A 59 1.14 -16.92 -20.54
N ARG A 60 1.96 -17.06 -21.58
CA ARG A 60 2.81 -18.24 -21.73
C ARG A 60 4.01 -18.21 -20.81
N SER A 61 4.64 -17.04 -20.70
CA SER A 61 5.83 -16.85 -19.85
C SER A 61 5.49 -16.33 -18.47
N ASN A 62 4.25 -15.88 -18.28
CA ASN A 62 3.79 -15.16 -17.10
C ASN A 62 4.63 -13.90 -16.79
N GLN A 63 5.20 -13.30 -17.84
CA GLN A 63 6.06 -12.13 -17.72
C GLN A 63 5.29 -10.83 -17.94
N HIS A 64 5.62 -9.86 -17.13
CA HIS A 64 5.17 -8.48 -17.28
C HIS A 64 5.95 -7.83 -18.43
N VAL A 65 5.26 -7.52 -19.52
CA VAL A 65 5.87 -7.04 -20.76
C VAL A 65 5.91 -5.52 -20.85
N MET A 66 4.83 -4.88 -20.43
CA MET A 66 4.67 -3.43 -20.48
C MET A 66 3.73 -2.96 -19.38
N ARG A 67 3.94 -1.73 -18.90
CA ARG A 67 3.01 -1.03 -18.03
C ARG A 67 2.60 0.30 -18.65
N LEU A 68 1.30 0.55 -18.71
CA LEU A 68 0.72 1.84 -19.08
C LEU A 68 0.19 2.50 -17.82
N ASP A 69 0.71 3.67 -17.49
CA ASP A 69 0.26 4.48 -16.37
C ASP A 69 -0.57 5.66 -16.90
N GLN A 70 -1.83 5.72 -16.50
CA GLN A 70 -2.73 6.84 -16.73
C GLN A 70 -2.97 7.49 -15.37
N ASP A 71 -2.27 8.59 -15.10
CA ASP A 71 -2.41 9.29 -13.82
C ASP A 71 -3.74 10.05 -13.75
N ALA A 72 -4.36 10.04 -12.56
CA ALA A 72 -5.55 10.86 -12.31
C ALA A 72 -5.20 12.34 -12.26
N SER A 73 -6.09 13.16 -12.75
CA SER A 73 -6.02 14.63 -12.71
C SER A 73 -6.92 15.21 -11.61
N GLY A 74 -6.91 14.62 -10.42
CA GLY A 74 -7.70 15.12 -9.28
C GLY A 74 -6.95 16.20 -8.50
N GLY A 75 -7.65 17.23 -8.04
CA GLY A 75 -7.11 18.19 -7.08
C GLY A 75 -7.02 17.60 -5.66
N PRO A 76 -6.53 18.36 -4.66
CA PRO A 76 -6.41 17.87 -3.29
C PRO A 76 -7.77 17.54 -2.68
N ILE A 77 -7.82 16.45 -1.93
CA ILE A 77 -8.95 16.10 -1.07
C ILE A 77 -9.07 17.21 -0.02
N LYS A 78 -10.30 17.67 0.20
CA LYS A 78 -10.62 18.65 1.26
C LYS A 78 -11.47 17.97 2.31
N LEU A 79 -11.08 18.12 3.55
CA LEU A 79 -11.90 17.71 4.67
C LEU A 79 -12.96 18.81 4.84
N VAL A 80 -14.23 18.50 4.52
CA VAL A 80 -15.33 19.46 4.60
C VAL A 80 -15.90 19.51 6.02
N ASP A 81 -15.92 18.34 6.70
CA ASP A 81 -16.46 18.16 8.04
C ASP A 81 -15.45 17.52 8.98
N ARG A 82 -15.71 17.54 10.28
CA ARG A 82 -14.92 16.78 11.25
C ARG A 82 -15.04 15.30 10.99
N ILE A 83 -13.92 14.57 11.17
CA ILE A 83 -13.93 13.10 11.14
C ILE A 83 -14.83 12.64 12.30
N PRO A 84 -15.88 11.85 12.02
CA PRO A 84 -16.75 11.34 13.07
C PRO A 84 -15.99 10.52 14.11
N LEU A 85 -16.33 10.66 15.37
CA LEU A 85 -15.73 9.91 16.49
C LEU A 85 -16.07 8.40 16.50
N ILE A 86 -16.86 7.95 15.53
CA ILE A 86 -17.22 6.54 15.37
C ILE A 86 -16.09 5.71 14.76
N TYR A 87 -15.05 6.33 14.20
CA TYR A 87 -13.92 5.61 13.61
C TYR A 87 -12.85 5.34 14.68
N ASP A 88 -12.32 4.10 14.65
CA ASP A 88 -11.26 3.65 15.55
C ASP A 88 -9.87 4.11 15.08
N ALA A 89 -9.68 4.32 13.78
CA ALA A 89 -8.43 4.80 13.19
C ALA A 89 -8.68 5.58 11.89
N VAL A 90 -7.68 6.39 11.52
CA VAL A 90 -7.57 6.97 10.17
C VAL A 90 -6.35 6.40 9.47
N VAL A 91 -6.53 5.97 8.22
CA VAL A 91 -5.46 5.39 7.39
C VAL A 91 -5.30 6.24 6.14
N ILE A 92 -4.08 6.72 5.91
CA ILE A 92 -3.73 7.57 4.76
C ILE A 92 -2.75 6.80 3.87
N SER A 93 -3.16 6.51 2.63
CA SER A 93 -2.30 5.94 1.58
C SER A 93 -2.01 7.01 0.53
N ASP A 94 -0.82 7.62 0.62
CA ASP A 94 -0.41 8.77 -0.18
C ASP A 94 0.74 8.43 -1.14
N TYR A 95 0.42 8.38 -2.41
CA TYR A 95 1.40 8.17 -3.48
C TYR A 95 2.02 9.48 -4.01
N ASN A 96 1.81 10.58 -3.29
CA ASN A 96 2.31 11.92 -3.63
C ASN A 96 1.90 12.39 -5.03
N LYS A 97 0.66 12.09 -5.43
CA LYS A 97 0.04 12.49 -6.70
C LYS A 97 -0.82 13.77 -6.58
N GLY A 98 -0.66 14.53 -5.49
CA GLY A 98 -1.38 15.78 -5.24
C GLY A 98 -2.72 15.64 -4.53
N CYS A 99 -3.22 14.43 -4.29
CA CYS A 99 -4.50 14.21 -3.58
C CYS A 99 -4.43 14.56 -2.09
N ILE A 100 -3.33 14.20 -1.45
CA ILE A 100 -3.10 14.42 -0.01
C ILE A 100 -2.11 15.56 0.15
N SER A 101 -2.54 16.69 0.72
CA SER A 101 -1.64 17.78 1.08
C SER A 101 -1.11 17.60 2.51
N TYR A 102 -0.03 18.29 2.86
CA TYR A 102 0.47 18.33 4.24
C TYR A 102 -0.58 18.92 5.19
N GLU A 103 -1.23 19.99 4.76
CA GLU A 103 -2.25 20.72 5.52
C GLU A 103 -3.45 19.82 5.83
N LEU A 104 -3.86 18.96 4.90
CA LEU A 104 -4.92 17.98 5.13
C LEU A 104 -4.54 17.00 6.25
N VAL A 105 -3.30 16.48 6.22
CA VAL A 105 -2.83 15.56 7.26
C VAL A 105 -2.75 16.25 8.62
N GLU A 106 -2.23 17.48 8.67
CA GLU A 106 -2.18 18.28 9.89
C GLU A 106 -3.57 18.55 10.46
N GLN A 107 -4.58 18.85 9.60
CA GLN A 107 -5.97 18.98 10.02
C GLN A 107 -6.52 17.68 10.61
N ILE A 108 -6.23 16.54 9.99
CA ILE A 108 -6.64 15.22 10.49
C ILE A 108 -6.05 14.99 11.88
N LEU A 109 -4.75 15.20 12.05
CA LEU A 109 -4.05 15.02 13.32
C LEU A 109 -4.57 15.94 14.43
N GLN A 110 -5.04 17.14 14.09
CA GLN A 110 -5.65 18.09 15.05
C GLN A 110 -7.07 17.73 15.44
N GLN A 111 -7.83 17.09 14.55
CA GLN A 111 -9.27 16.86 14.74
C GLN A 111 -9.61 15.46 15.23
N PHE A 112 -8.76 14.48 14.93
CA PHE A 112 -8.97 13.08 15.26
C PHE A 112 -8.11 12.66 16.44
N ASN A 113 -8.77 12.16 17.50
CA ASN A 113 -8.09 11.76 18.73
C ASN A 113 -7.59 10.29 18.73
N GLY A 114 -7.95 9.51 17.70
CA GLY A 114 -7.52 8.13 17.54
C GLY A 114 -6.17 8.01 16.81
N PRO A 115 -5.67 6.79 16.62
CA PRO A 115 -4.44 6.54 15.89
C PRO A 115 -4.58 6.87 14.40
N VAL A 116 -3.57 7.56 13.86
CA VAL A 116 -3.47 7.88 12.43
C VAL A 116 -2.28 7.14 11.86
N PHE A 117 -2.50 6.37 10.80
CA PHE A 117 -1.48 5.62 10.08
C PHE A 117 -1.30 6.20 8.68
N ILE A 118 -0.05 6.39 8.28
CA ILE A 118 0.28 7.04 7.00
C ILE A 118 1.31 6.18 6.24
N ASP A 119 0.98 5.81 5.00
CA ASP A 119 1.94 5.36 4.00
C ASP A 119 2.11 6.50 2.99
N THR A 120 3.31 7.03 2.83
CA THR A 120 3.51 8.22 2.00
C THR A 120 4.85 8.22 1.26
N LYS A 121 4.86 8.88 0.10
CA LYS A 121 6.06 9.19 -0.69
C LYS A 121 6.53 10.63 -0.54
N LYS A 122 6.00 11.37 0.42
CA LYS A 122 6.49 12.69 0.79
C LYS A 122 7.83 12.60 1.52
N THR A 123 8.56 13.70 1.56
CA THR A 123 9.93 13.72 2.10
C THR A 123 10.09 14.54 3.39
N ASP A 124 9.23 15.51 3.64
CA ASP A 124 9.22 16.30 4.87
C ASP A 124 8.22 15.67 5.85
N LEU A 125 8.66 14.60 6.51
CA LEU A 125 7.78 13.74 7.30
C LEU A 125 7.61 14.22 8.73
N ALA A 126 8.45 15.13 9.25
CA ALA A 126 8.27 15.71 10.58
C ALA A 126 6.92 16.45 10.72
N ARG A 127 6.34 16.91 9.62
CA ARG A 127 4.99 17.49 9.59
C ARG A 127 3.88 16.49 9.96
N PHE A 128 4.21 15.21 10.03
CA PHE A 128 3.29 14.12 10.41
C PHE A 128 3.55 13.62 11.84
N GLU A 129 4.20 14.45 12.68
CA GLU A 129 4.39 14.10 14.09
C GLU A 129 3.05 13.82 14.79
N GLY A 130 2.99 12.74 15.55
CA GLY A 130 1.75 12.22 16.15
C GLY A 130 1.06 11.11 15.35
N ALA A 131 1.49 10.85 14.10
CA ALA A 131 1.04 9.70 13.32
C ALA A 131 2.07 8.57 13.32
N PHE A 132 1.63 7.34 13.08
CA PHE A 132 2.48 6.21 12.71
C PHE A 132 2.78 6.29 11.20
N VAL A 133 4.01 6.66 10.85
CA VAL A 133 4.40 6.85 9.46
C VAL A 133 5.18 5.64 8.97
N LYS A 134 4.59 4.89 8.04
CA LYS A 134 5.21 3.75 7.38
C LYS A 134 5.80 4.20 6.05
N ILE A 135 7.07 3.89 5.84
CA ILE A 135 7.85 4.13 4.63
C ILE A 135 8.71 2.92 4.29
N ASN A 136 9.15 2.79 3.05
CA ASN A 136 10.11 1.77 2.66
C ASN A 136 11.57 2.31 2.72
N SER A 137 12.55 1.44 2.43
CA SER A 137 13.99 1.81 2.46
C SER A 137 14.33 2.94 1.50
N LEU A 138 13.71 2.99 0.32
CA LEU A 138 13.95 4.06 -0.66
C LEU A 138 13.36 5.38 -0.15
N GLU A 139 12.13 5.36 0.30
CA GLU A 139 11.44 6.53 0.86
C GLU A 139 12.18 7.05 2.09
N HIS A 140 12.68 6.14 2.94
CA HIS A 140 13.54 6.51 4.07
C HIS A 140 14.82 7.21 3.63
N SER A 141 15.48 6.76 2.56
CA SER A 141 16.70 7.42 2.05
C SER A 141 16.46 8.81 1.45
N LEU A 142 15.22 9.07 1.01
CA LEU A 142 14.80 10.35 0.43
C LEU A 142 14.17 11.31 1.46
N ALA A 143 13.82 10.81 2.64
CA ALA A 143 13.21 11.60 3.69
C ALA A 143 14.20 12.66 4.21
N LYS A 144 13.75 13.91 4.29
CA LYS A 144 14.51 15.03 4.83
C LYS A 144 14.43 15.07 6.35
N THR A 145 13.27 14.73 6.87
CA THR A 145 12.94 14.72 8.29
C THR A 145 12.08 13.51 8.60
N LEU A 146 12.13 13.02 9.83
CA LEU A 146 11.34 11.87 10.27
C LEU A 146 10.58 12.20 11.55
N PRO A 147 9.30 11.77 11.68
CA PRO A 147 8.60 11.82 12.96
C PRO A 147 9.07 10.70 13.90
N SER A 148 8.75 10.85 15.18
CA SER A 148 9.15 9.89 16.23
C SER A 148 8.62 8.48 15.97
N GLN A 149 7.42 8.35 15.40
CA GLN A 149 6.72 7.08 15.15
C GLN A 149 6.92 6.60 13.70
N THR A 150 8.20 6.42 13.29
CA THR A 150 8.52 5.98 11.92
C THR A 150 8.72 4.47 11.86
N ILE A 151 7.98 3.80 10.96
CA ILE A 151 8.05 2.37 10.66
C ILE A 151 8.68 2.19 9.28
N ILE A 152 9.81 1.49 9.19
CA ILE A 152 10.57 1.36 7.94
C ILE A 152 10.54 -0.09 7.47
N THR A 153 9.87 -0.35 6.35
CA THR A 153 9.86 -1.67 5.72
C THR A 153 11.14 -1.90 4.92
N LEU A 154 11.81 -3.04 5.13
CA LEU A 154 13.10 -3.41 4.56
C LEU A 154 13.00 -4.60 3.58
N GLY A 155 11.81 -4.81 3.00
CA GLY A 155 11.50 -5.94 2.12
C GLY A 155 11.74 -7.28 2.83
N LYS A 156 12.52 -8.16 2.23
CA LYS A 156 12.83 -9.51 2.79
C LYS A 156 13.51 -9.49 4.16
N TYR A 157 14.05 -8.36 4.59
CA TYR A 157 14.70 -8.21 5.89
C TYR A 157 13.71 -7.83 7.01
N GLY A 158 12.44 -7.63 6.67
CA GLY A 158 11.39 -7.30 7.63
C GLY A 158 11.18 -5.80 7.81
N THR A 159 11.01 -5.37 9.05
CA THR A 159 10.60 -4.00 9.37
C THR A 159 11.40 -3.47 10.56
N ARG A 160 11.85 -2.22 10.47
CA ARG A 160 12.55 -1.51 11.57
C ARG A 160 11.61 -0.50 12.23
N TYR A 161 11.57 -0.53 13.56
CA TYR A 161 10.87 0.43 14.39
C TYR A 161 11.62 0.62 15.71
N ASN A 162 11.80 1.87 16.16
CA ASN A 162 12.50 2.22 17.40
C ASN A 162 13.88 1.52 17.56
N HIS A 163 14.70 1.50 16.50
CA HIS A 163 16.01 0.84 16.42
C HIS A 163 16.00 -0.69 16.47
N GLU A 164 14.83 -1.32 16.63
CA GLU A 164 14.67 -2.77 16.57
C GLU A 164 14.26 -3.21 15.16
N THR A 165 14.71 -4.40 14.76
CA THR A 165 14.33 -5.02 13.49
C THR A 165 13.48 -6.26 13.75
N TYR A 166 12.30 -6.28 13.18
CA TYR A 166 11.33 -7.37 13.22
C TYR A 166 11.45 -8.14 11.91
N PRO A 167 11.96 -9.37 11.92
CA PRO A 167 12.22 -10.11 10.69
C PRO A 167 10.93 -10.46 9.94
N ALA A 168 10.99 -10.49 8.62
CA ALA A 168 9.93 -11.05 7.81
C ALA A 168 10.10 -12.57 7.65
N PRO A 169 9.02 -13.34 7.48
CA PRO A 169 9.10 -14.73 7.07
C PRO A 169 9.88 -14.88 5.75
N VAL A 170 10.71 -15.94 5.67
CA VAL A 170 11.42 -16.27 4.44
C VAL A 170 10.47 -17.02 3.51
N VAL A 171 10.17 -16.44 2.37
CA VAL A 171 9.24 -17.00 1.38
C VAL A 171 9.79 -16.86 -0.03
N GLU A 172 9.32 -17.70 -0.93
CA GLU A 172 9.53 -17.51 -2.36
C GLU A 172 8.63 -16.38 -2.86
N VAL A 173 9.23 -15.42 -3.58
CA VAL A 173 8.55 -14.20 -4.03
C VAL A 173 8.16 -14.37 -5.49
N ALA A 174 6.86 -14.31 -5.77
CA ALA A 174 6.31 -14.28 -7.12
C ALA A 174 6.17 -12.83 -7.62
N ASP A 175 5.62 -11.93 -6.80
CA ASP A 175 5.45 -10.50 -7.11
C ASP A 175 5.44 -9.69 -5.81
N VAL A 176 5.98 -8.48 -5.85
CA VAL A 176 5.97 -7.54 -4.69
C VAL A 176 4.82 -6.54 -4.72
N CYS A 177 3.95 -6.64 -5.71
CA CYS A 177 2.84 -5.72 -5.92
C CYS A 177 1.85 -5.78 -4.75
N GLY A 178 1.53 -4.62 -4.15
CA GLY A 178 0.56 -4.53 -3.06
C GLY A 178 1.07 -4.91 -1.67
N ALA A 179 2.30 -5.46 -1.54
CA ALA A 179 2.84 -5.87 -0.25
C ALA A 179 2.88 -4.73 0.79
N GLY A 180 3.17 -3.50 0.35
CA GLY A 180 3.15 -2.31 1.20
C GLY A 180 1.76 -1.94 1.70
N ASP A 181 0.75 -2.06 0.83
CA ASP A 181 -0.65 -1.80 1.16
C ASP A 181 -1.19 -2.86 2.14
N THR A 182 -0.86 -4.14 1.88
CA THR A 182 -1.21 -5.26 2.77
C THR A 182 -0.54 -5.09 4.15
N PHE A 183 0.74 -4.73 4.17
CA PHE A 183 1.44 -4.44 5.41
C PHE A 183 0.74 -3.33 6.21
N LEU A 184 0.39 -2.20 5.56
CA LEU A 184 -0.29 -1.09 6.21
C LEU A 184 -1.64 -1.52 6.81
N ALA A 185 -2.47 -2.22 6.03
CA ALA A 185 -3.78 -2.69 6.48
C ALA A 185 -3.67 -3.66 7.66
N ALA A 186 -2.77 -4.64 7.58
CA ALA A 186 -2.53 -5.62 8.64
C ALA A 186 -1.95 -4.98 9.92
N LEU A 187 -1.07 -3.97 9.76
CA LEU A 187 -0.53 -3.19 10.87
C LEU A 187 -1.65 -2.47 11.64
N VAL A 188 -2.54 -1.79 10.93
CA VAL A 188 -3.68 -1.08 11.51
C VAL A 188 -4.61 -2.05 12.23
N TYR A 189 -5.02 -3.12 11.54
CA TYR A 189 -5.90 -4.15 12.09
C TYR A 189 -5.38 -4.71 13.41
N ARG A 190 -4.13 -5.15 13.44
CA ARG A 190 -3.54 -5.76 14.63
C ARG A 190 -3.29 -4.75 15.75
N TYR A 191 -2.89 -3.53 15.42
CA TYR A 191 -2.73 -2.46 16.39
C TYR A 191 -4.04 -2.14 17.12
N LEU A 192 -5.16 -2.05 16.42
CA LEU A 192 -6.48 -1.80 17.03
C LEU A 192 -6.89 -2.89 18.02
N GLN A 193 -6.39 -4.12 17.85
CA GLN A 193 -6.68 -5.22 18.77
C GLN A 193 -5.75 -5.24 19.99
N THR A 194 -4.47 -4.88 19.82
CA THR A 194 -3.44 -5.10 20.84
C THR A 194 -2.88 -3.82 21.44
N ASN A 195 -3.10 -2.67 20.81
CA ASN A 195 -2.47 -1.39 21.11
C ASN A 195 -0.92 -1.47 21.18
N SER A 196 -0.33 -2.41 20.41
CA SER A 196 1.11 -2.70 20.38
C SER A 196 1.65 -2.64 18.96
N ILE A 197 2.51 -1.66 18.66
CA ILE A 197 3.18 -1.55 17.35
C ILE A 197 4.12 -2.74 17.08
N PRO A 198 4.93 -3.24 18.04
CA PRO A 198 5.73 -4.44 17.83
C PRO A 198 4.92 -5.66 17.38
N GLU A 199 3.82 -5.96 18.06
CA GLU A 199 2.93 -7.08 17.69
C GLU A 199 2.27 -6.85 16.32
N ALA A 200 1.86 -5.61 16.05
CA ALA A 200 1.26 -5.24 14.79
C ALA A 200 2.24 -5.38 13.62
N ILE A 201 3.53 -5.04 13.82
CA ILE A 201 4.58 -5.22 12.82
C ILE A 201 4.82 -6.70 12.51
N VAL A 202 4.89 -7.55 13.53
CA VAL A 202 5.08 -9.00 13.33
C VAL A 202 3.94 -9.59 12.50
N PHE A 203 2.71 -9.23 12.84
CA PHE A 203 1.53 -9.66 12.09
C PHE A 203 1.52 -9.11 10.65
N ALA A 204 1.87 -7.83 10.46
CA ALA A 204 1.94 -7.19 9.15
C ALA A 204 3.03 -7.79 8.25
N ASN A 205 4.19 -8.17 8.81
CA ASN A 205 5.25 -8.87 8.09
C ASN A 205 4.75 -10.23 7.55
N ARG A 206 3.97 -10.99 8.34
CA ARG A 206 3.37 -12.26 7.89
C ARG A 206 2.36 -12.03 6.76
N ALA A 207 1.47 -11.06 6.91
CA ALA A 207 0.49 -10.71 5.88
C ALA A 207 1.17 -10.34 4.56
N ALA A 208 2.17 -9.45 4.60
CA ALA A 208 2.94 -9.07 3.42
C ALA A 208 3.70 -10.25 2.79
N ALA A 209 4.23 -11.18 3.61
CA ALA A 209 4.90 -12.38 3.14
C ALA A 209 3.95 -13.35 2.40
N ILE A 210 2.66 -13.38 2.75
CA ILE A 210 1.65 -14.13 2.00
C ILE A 210 1.37 -13.44 0.67
N THR A 211 1.15 -12.11 0.69
CA THR A 211 0.85 -11.34 -0.53
C THR A 211 1.91 -11.55 -1.61
N VAL A 212 3.19 -11.52 -1.27
CA VAL A 212 4.27 -11.64 -2.27
C VAL A 212 4.41 -13.02 -2.91
N LYS A 213 3.70 -14.04 -2.42
CA LYS A 213 3.61 -15.37 -3.08
C LYS A 213 2.64 -15.38 -4.26
N HIS A 214 1.83 -14.33 -4.42
CA HIS A 214 0.82 -14.20 -5.46
C HIS A 214 1.22 -13.17 -6.50
N ILE A 215 0.76 -13.34 -7.75
CA ILE A 215 0.97 -12.37 -8.82
C ILE A 215 -0.09 -11.28 -8.72
N GLY A 216 0.36 -10.03 -8.77
CA GLY A 216 -0.49 -8.85 -8.59
C GLY A 216 -0.87 -8.62 -7.13
N VAL A 217 -1.91 -7.81 -6.90
CA VAL A 217 -2.40 -7.53 -5.54
C VAL A 217 -3.19 -8.73 -5.00
N TYR A 218 -2.93 -9.07 -3.75
CA TYR A 218 -3.62 -10.14 -3.02
C TYR A 218 -3.89 -9.68 -1.59
N ALA A 219 -5.11 -9.84 -1.12
CA ALA A 219 -5.52 -9.54 0.24
C ALA A 219 -5.66 -10.86 1.04
N PRO A 220 -4.69 -11.19 1.91
CA PRO A 220 -4.72 -12.44 2.67
C PRO A 220 -5.82 -12.43 3.71
N GLN A 221 -6.46 -13.58 3.91
CA GLN A 221 -7.46 -13.77 4.95
C GLN A 221 -6.79 -13.89 6.33
N LEU A 222 -7.53 -13.56 7.38
CA LEU A 222 -7.03 -13.63 8.75
C LEU A 222 -6.46 -15.01 9.09
N LYS A 223 -7.16 -16.08 8.69
CA LYS A 223 -6.73 -17.46 8.92
C LYS A 223 -5.37 -17.76 8.29
N GLU A 224 -5.11 -17.26 7.08
CA GLU A 224 -3.83 -17.49 6.40
C GLU A 224 -2.67 -16.80 7.14
N ILE A 225 -2.95 -15.62 7.75
CA ILE A 225 -1.92 -14.86 8.49
C ILE A 225 -1.63 -15.51 9.85
N ASP A 226 -2.65 -16.05 10.51
CA ASP A 226 -2.50 -16.71 11.81
C ASP A 226 -1.76 -18.06 11.71
N GLU A 227 -1.86 -18.73 10.56
CA GLU A 227 -1.21 -20.01 10.27
C GLU A 227 0.23 -19.84 9.69
N ALA A 228 0.71 -18.59 9.43
CA ALA A 228 1.97 -18.28 8.74
C ALA A 228 3.20 -18.15 9.71
#